data_2f1fdea003da506cc547d3093048d0ba
#
_entry.id   2f1fdea003da506cc547d3093048d0ba
#
_cell.length_a   1.000
_cell.length_b   1.000
_cell.length_c   1.000
_cell.angle_alpha   90.00
_cell.angle_beta   90.00
_cell.angle_gamma   90.00
#
_symmetry.space_group_name_H-M   'P 1'
#
loop_
_entity.id
_entity.type
_entity.pdbx_description
1 polymer ?
#
loop_
_entity_poly.entity_id
_entity_poly.type
_entity_poly.pdbx_seq_one_letter_code
_entity_poly.pdbx_strand_id
1 'polypeptide(L)'
;EGCNIVLNYHSNVSDETIKEIEDCGVKCMPVQGDVSDFDFAKNFIKDVKKEFGTIDVLVNNAGITNDMLLMRMSEEQFDSVINTNLKGSFNMIRHASSVMLKQRSGAIINMSSVSGVAGNIGQANYAASKAGVIGLTKATAKELAQRGVTCNAIAPGFIETDMTAVL
;
A
#
# COMPACT_ATOMS: atom_id res chain seq x y z
N GLU A 1 -1.83 19.61 2.68
CA GLU A 1 -2.15 19.49 4.11
C GLU A 1 -0.89 19.60 5.00
N GLY A 2 0.30 19.87 4.41
CA GLY A 2 1.53 20.16 5.17
C GLY A 2 2.29 18.92 5.71
N CYS A 3 1.97 17.73 5.24
CA CYS A 3 2.71 16.52 5.60
C CYS A 3 3.94 16.34 4.72
N ASN A 4 5.10 16.03 5.30
CA ASN A 4 6.22 15.52 4.53
C ASN A 4 5.88 14.16 3.92
N ILE A 5 6.36 13.88 2.72
CA ILE A 5 6.03 12.68 1.97
C ILE A 5 7.28 11.82 1.77
N VAL A 6 7.19 10.55 2.13
CA VAL A 6 8.13 9.53 1.66
C VAL A 6 7.45 8.73 0.57
N LEU A 7 7.93 8.88 -0.66
CA LEU A 7 7.33 8.29 -1.85
C LEU A 7 8.10 7.03 -2.25
N ASN A 8 7.54 5.86 -1.92
CA ASN A 8 8.08 4.60 -2.43
C ASN A 8 7.64 4.37 -3.88
N TYR A 9 8.56 3.95 -4.72
CA TYR A 9 8.32 3.54 -6.10
C TYR A 9 9.12 2.29 -6.45
N HIS A 10 8.61 1.46 -7.36
CA HIS A 10 9.28 0.23 -7.77
C HIS A 10 10.29 0.47 -8.90
N SER A 11 9.86 1.05 -10.00
CA SER A 11 10.69 1.20 -11.21
C SER A 11 11.09 2.65 -11.46
N ASN A 12 10.13 3.53 -11.62
CA ASN A 12 10.36 4.93 -11.95
C ASN A 12 9.43 5.85 -11.15
N VAL A 13 9.91 7.04 -10.87
CA VAL A 13 9.13 8.18 -10.39
C VAL A 13 9.52 9.38 -11.26
N SER A 14 8.55 10.18 -11.67
CA SER A 14 8.85 11.37 -12.47
C SER A 14 9.36 12.50 -11.58
N ASP A 15 10.31 13.29 -12.09
CA ASP A 15 10.76 14.50 -11.40
C ASP A 15 9.61 15.51 -11.23
N GLU A 16 8.64 15.50 -12.15
CA GLU A 16 7.42 16.30 -12.07
C GLU A 16 6.59 15.95 -10.82
N THR A 17 6.36 14.67 -10.55
CA THR A 17 5.63 14.23 -9.34
C THR A 17 6.34 14.66 -8.06
N ILE A 18 7.68 14.55 -8.02
CA ILE A 18 8.46 14.99 -6.85
C ILE A 18 8.30 16.51 -6.69
N LYS A 19 8.43 17.26 -7.77
CA LYS A 19 8.29 18.71 -7.76
C LYS A 19 6.89 19.16 -7.34
N GLU A 20 5.82 18.53 -7.85
CA GLU A 20 4.46 18.83 -7.44
C GLU A 20 4.24 18.67 -5.93
N ILE A 21 4.87 17.66 -5.33
CA ILE A 21 4.83 17.46 -3.87
C ILE A 21 5.59 18.58 -3.15
N GLU A 22 6.79 18.92 -3.62
CA GLU A 22 7.63 19.96 -3.00
C GLU A 22 7.05 21.36 -3.17
N ASP A 23 6.36 21.64 -4.28
CA ASP A 23 5.65 22.90 -4.54
C ASP A 23 4.49 23.12 -3.53
N CYS A 24 4.02 22.05 -2.85
CA CYS A 24 3.12 22.17 -1.69
C CYS A 24 3.81 22.69 -0.41
N GLY A 25 5.10 22.98 -0.43
CA GLY A 25 5.87 23.50 0.70
C GLY A 25 6.28 22.41 1.71
N VAL A 26 6.32 21.14 1.29
CA VAL A 26 6.70 19.99 2.12
C VAL A 26 7.93 19.28 1.55
N LYS A 27 8.61 18.48 2.38
CA LYS A 27 9.72 17.66 1.93
C LYS A 27 9.20 16.39 1.24
N CYS A 28 9.76 16.07 0.07
CA CYS A 28 9.58 14.80 -0.61
C CYS A 28 10.86 13.95 -0.51
N MET A 29 10.73 12.69 -0.08
CA MET A 29 11.84 11.72 -0.04
C MET A 29 11.47 10.53 -0.93
N PRO A 30 11.92 10.48 -2.20
CA PRO A 30 11.69 9.33 -3.06
C PRO A 30 12.60 8.16 -2.65
N VAL A 31 12.03 6.95 -2.56
CA VAL A 31 12.76 5.73 -2.21
C VAL A 31 12.36 4.59 -3.14
N GLN A 32 13.31 4.09 -3.91
CA GLN A 32 13.09 2.95 -4.79
C GLN A 32 13.12 1.63 -4.00
N GLY A 33 12.14 0.77 -4.24
CA GLY A 33 12.15 -0.60 -3.71
C GLY A 33 10.83 -1.33 -3.82
N ASP A 34 10.90 -2.64 -3.62
CA ASP A 34 9.78 -3.56 -3.72
C ASP A 34 9.15 -3.81 -2.35
N VAL A 35 7.90 -3.41 -2.18
CA VAL A 35 7.14 -3.62 -0.93
C VAL A 35 6.92 -5.11 -0.61
N SER A 36 6.98 -5.99 -1.61
CA SER A 36 6.86 -7.45 -1.39
C SER A 36 8.09 -8.05 -0.69
N ASP A 37 9.23 -7.35 -0.70
CA ASP A 37 10.43 -7.70 0.05
C ASP A 37 10.29 -7.25 1.52
N PHE A 38 10.34 -8.24 2.42
CA PHE A 38 10.18 -8.02 3.85
C PHE A 38 11.31 -7.20 4.48
N ASP A 39 12.55 -7.45 4.05
CA ASP A 39 13.71 -6.73 4.56
C ASP A 39 13.80 -5.31 3.99
N PHE A 40 13.41 -5.11 2.73
CA PHE A 40 13.22 -3.76 2.18
C PHE A 40 12.23 -2.97 3.03
N ALA A 41 11.03 -3.49 3.26
CA ALA A 41 9.99 -2.81 4.04
C ALA A 41 10.48 -2.45 5.46
N LYS A 42 11.24 -3.36 6.10
CA LYS A 42 11.85 -3.13 7.41
C LYS A 42 12.84 -1.96 7.39
N ASN A 43 13.75 -1.95 6.43
CA ASN A 43 14.77 -0.91 6.31
C ASN A 43 14.14 0.43 5.93
N PHE A 44 13.18 0.43 5.00
CA PHE A 44 12.41 1.61 4.60
C PHE A 44 11.77 2.29 5.82
N ILE A 45 11.02 1.57 6.63
CA ILE A 45 10.38 2.11 7.84
C ILE A 45 11.40 2.63 8.85
N LYS A 46 12.53 1.94 8.99
CA LYS A 46 13.63 2.39 9.87
C LYS A 46 14.24 3.70 9.40
N ASP A 47 14.47 3.85 8.10
CA ASP A 47 15.06 5.05 7.51
C ASP A 47 14.10 6.25 7.57
N VAL A 48 12.81 6.02 7.30
CA VAL A 48 11.75 7.04 7.49
C VAL A 48 11.73 7.52 8.95
N LYS A 49 11.74 6.58 9.91
CA LYS A 49 11.78 6.93 11.34
C LYS A 49 13.02 7.69 11.74
N LYS A 50 14.18 7.36 11.15
CA LYS A 50 15.44 8.07 11.39
C LYS A 50 15.41 9.48 10.85
N GLU A 51 14.85 9.68 9.65
CA GLU A 51 14.83 10.98 8.97
C GLU A 51 13.80 11.95 9.55
N PHE A 52 12.58 11.47 9.82
CA PHE A 52 11.46 12.33 10.22
C PHE A 52 11.07 12.22 11.70
N GLY A 53 11.60 11.26 12.42
CA GLY A 53 11.30 11.07 13.85
C GLY A 53 9.94 10.42 14.12
N THR A 54 8.97 10.53 13.24
CA THR A 54 7.60 9.95 13.35
C THR A 54 7.17 9.30 12.04
N ILE A 55 6.11 8.49 12.14
CA ILE A 55 5.32 8.01 11.00
C ILE A 55 3.86 8.25 11.38
N ASP A 56 3.27 9.29 10.83
CA ASP A 56 1.92 9.71 11.21
C ASP A 56 0.86 9.02 10.34
N VAL A 57 1.17 8.84 9.05
CA VAL A 57 0.27 8.19 8.10
C VAL A 57 1.06 7.19 7.24
N LEU A 58 0.52 5.97 7.10
CA LEU A 58 0.95 4.98 6.14
C LEU A 58 -0.14 4.77 5.10
N VAL A 59 0.14 5.01 3.82
CA VAL A 59 -0.76 4.72 2.71
C VAL A 59 -0.21 3.53 1.91
N ASN A 60 -0.85 2.38 2.00
CA ASN A 60 -0.55 1.21 1.19
C ASN A 60 -1.31 1.30 -0.13
N ASN A 61 -0.70 1.98 -1.09
CA ASN A 61 -1.25 2.20 -2.43
C ASN A 61 -0.62 1.29 -3.49
N ALA A 62 0.60 0.81 -3.26
CA ALA A 62 1.30 -0.06 -4.21
C ALA A 62 0.45 -1.27 -4.59
N GLY A 63 0.32 -1.50 -5.89
CA GLY A 63 -0.49 -2.60 -6.40
C GLY A 63 -0.36 -2.76 -7.91
N ILE A 64 -0.55 -3.98 -8.35
CA ILE A 64 -0.53 -4.36 -9.75
C ILE A 64 -1.77 -5.17 -10.10
N THR A 65 -2.08 -5.24 -11.37
CA THR A 65 -3.01 -6.21 -11.99
C THR A 65 -2.22 -7.13 -12.91
N ASN A 66 -2.67 -8.38 -13.03
CA ASN A 66 -2.17 -9.34 -14.02
C ASN A 66 -3.34 -10.26 -14.35
N ASP A 67 -4.27 -9.71 -15.17
CA ASP A 67 -5.59 -10.25 -15.38
C ASP A 67 -5.53 -11.43 -16.35
N MET A 68 -6.22 -12.51 -16.01
CA MET A 68 -6.36 -13.71 -16.82
C MET A 68 -7.59 -14.49 -16.37
N LEU A 69 -8.30 -15.11 -17.31
CA LEU A 69 -9.38 -16.04 -16.96
C LEU A 69 -8.84 -17.15 -16.05
N LEU A 70 -9.58 -17.52 -15.01
CA LEU A 70 -9.14 -18.45 -13.97
C LEU A 70 -8.52 -19.74 -14.52
N MET A 71 -9.13 -20.32 -15.55
CA MET A 71 -8.64 -21.57 -16.16
C MET A 71 -7.30 -21.44 -16.90
N ARG A 72 -6.84 -20.21 -17.16
CA ARG A 72 -5.59 -19.92 -17.89
C ARG A 72 -4.60 -19.16 -17.03
N MET A 73 -4.99 -18.73 -15.83
CA MET A 73 -4.14 -17.99 -14.92
C MET A 73 -2.99 -18.88 -14.44
N SER A 74 -1.75 -18.44 -14.65
CA SER A 74 -0.58 -19.16 -14.14
C SER A 74 -0.35 -18.87 -12.66
N GLU A 75 0.44 -19.73 -12.02
CA GLU A 75 0.87 -19.54 -10.62
C GLU A 75 1.64 -18.22 -10.48
N GLU A 76 2.52 -17.89 -11.41
CA GLU A 76 3.31 -16.65 -11.38
C GLU A 76 2.41 -15.40 -11.50
N GLN A 77 1.35 -15.47 -12.31
CA GLN A 77 0.37 -14.39 -12.42
C GLN A 77 -0.40 -14.19 -11.11
N PHE A 78 -0.76 -15.28 -10.46
CA PHE A 78 -1.43 -15.24 -9.17
C PHE A 78 -0.49 -14.70 -8.09
N ASP A 79 0.69 -15.28 -7.95
CA ASP A 79 1.66 -14.95 -6.90
C ASP A 79 2.18 -13.52 -6.99
N SER A 80 2.46 -13.02 -8.20
CA SER A 80 2.93 -11.65 -8.39
C SER A 80 1.95 -10.63 -7.81
N VAL A 81 0.66 -10.82 -8.06
CA VAL A 81 -0.40 -9.93 -7.58
C VAL A 81 -0.59 -10.06 -6.06
N ILE A 82 -0.61 -11.29 -5.53
CA ILE A 82 -0.71 -11.53 -4.08
C ILE A 82 0.50 -10.94 -3.35
N ASN A 83 1.71 -11.17 -3.87
CA ASN A 83 2.94 -10.69 -3.26
C ASN A 83 3.00 -9.16 -3.20
N THR A 84 2.68 -8.47 -4.29
CA THR A 84 2.72 -7.01 -4.29
C THR A 84 1.57 -6.41 -3.48
N ASN A 85 0.32 -6.80 -3.79
CA ASN A 85 -0.85 -6.10 -3.25
C ASN A 85 -1.13 -6.44 -1.77
N LEU A 86 -1.06 -7.74 -1.42
CA LEU A 86 -1.43 -8.20 -0.08
C LEU A 86 -0.22 -8.33 0.84
N LYS A 87 0.79 -9.10 0.43
CA LYS A 87 2.00 -9.28 1.23
C LYS A 87 2.77 -7.97 1.39
N GLY A 88 2.85 -7.14 0.33
CA GLY A 88 3.45 -5.81 0.41
C GLY A 88 2.76 -4.93 1.46
N SER A 89 1.42 -4.86 1.43
CA SER A 89 0.65 -4.14 2.46
C SER A 89 0.92 -4.70 3.86
N PHE A 90 0.95 -6.03 4.02
CA PHE A 90 1.29 -6.66 5.30
C PHE A 90 2.70 -6.28 5.77
N ASN A 91 3.71 -6.32 4.90
CA ASN A 91 5.09 -5.99 5.25
C ASN A 91 5.19 -4.55 5.80
N MET A 92 4.59 -3.61 5.08
CA MET A 92 4.60 -2.19 5.48
C MET A 92 3.86 -1.97 6.80
N ILE A 93 2.66 -2.54 6.96
CA ILE A 93 1.89 -2.48 8.22
C ILE A 93 2.70 -3.08 9.36
N ARG A 94 3.26 -4.28 9.16
CA ARG A 94 4.02 -4.99 10.20
C ARG A 94 5.16 -4.16 10.78
N HIS A 95 5.87 -3.42 9.95
CA HIS A 95 7.00 -2.60 10.40
C HIS A 95 6.57 -1.24 10.92
N ALA A 96 5.62 -0.55 10.25
CA ALA A 96 5.09 0.74 10.69
C ALA A 96 4.35 0.64 12.03
N SER A 97 3.59 -0.44 12.26
CA SER A 97 2.86 -0.67 13.51
C SER A 97 3.77 -0.60 14.74
N SER A 98 4.99 -1.12 14.65
CA SER A 98 5.94 -1.08 15.77
C SER A 98 6.37 0.34 16.17
N VAL A 99 6.37 1.26 15.20
CA VAL A 99 6.67 2.69 15.42
C VAL A 99 5.42 3.38 15.97
N MET A 100 4.28 3.22 15.30
CA MET A 100 3.00 3.87 15.67
C MET A 100 2.50 3.46 17.05
N LEU A 101 2.67 2.18 17.45
CA LEU A 101 2.36 1.71 18.80
C LEU A 101 3.15 2.45 19.90
N LYS A 102 4.43 2.74 19.64
CA LYS A 102 5.28 3.50 20.57
C LYS A 102 4.91 4.98 20.60
N GLN A 103 4.54 5.53 19.44
CA GLN A 103 4.03 6.91 19.31
C GLN A 103 2.68 7.08 20.00
N ARG A 104 1.88 6.00 20.14
CA ARG A 104 0.48 6.02 20.58
C ARG A 104 -0.41 6.87 19.65
N SER A 105 -0.05 6.94 18.39
CA SER A 105 -0.77 7.65 17.33
C SER A 105 -0.35 7.11 15.97
N GLY A 106 -1.23 7.20 14.98
CA GLY A 106 -0.97 6.88 13.59
C GLY A 106 -2.25 6.53 12.84
N ALA A 107 -2.19 6.65 11.53
CA ALA A 107 -3.27 6.27 10.63
C ALA A 107 -2.74 5.39 9.51
N ILE A 108 -3.37 4.25 9.29
CA ILE A 108 -3.06 3.32 8.19
C ILE A 108 -4.23 3.33 7.22
N ILE A 109 -3.93 3.58 5.96
CA ILE A 109 -4.90 3.60 4.86
C ILE A 109 -4.47 2.56 3.84
N ASN A 110 -5.32 1.57 3.59
CA ASN A 110 -5.07 0.50 2.65
C ASN A 110 -5.97 0.65 1.43
N MET A 111 -5.37 0.64 0.24
CA MET A 111 -6.13 0.71 -1.02
C MET A 111 -6.61 -0.69 -1.42
N SER A 112 -7.91 -0.93 -1.18
CA SER A 112 -8.64 -2.09 -1.68
C SER A 112 -9.26 -1.80 -3.06
N SER A 113 -10.36 -2.43 -3.41
CA SER A 113 -11.10 -2.23 -4.65
C SER A 113 -12.50 -2.82 -4.50
N VAL A 114 -13.46 -2.32 -5.29
CA VAL A 114 -14.76 -2.98 -5.47
C VAL A 114 -14.60 -4.42 -5.97
N SER A 115 -13.56 -4.72 -6.75
CA SER A 115 -13.25 -6.09 -7.16
C SER A 115 -12.92 -7.00 -5.97
N GLY A 116 -12.36 -6.47 -4.89
CA GLY A 116 -12.14 -7.21 -3.65
C GLY A 116 -13.42 -7.45 -2.84
N VAL A 117 -14.49 -6.68 -3.10
CA VAL A 117 -15.79 -6.81 -2.44
C VAL A 117 -16.72 -7.73 -3.24
N ALA A 118 -16.80 -7.53 -4.56
CA ALA A 118 -17.78 -8.17 -5.43
C ALA A 118 -17.19 -9.25 -6.35
N GLY A 119 -15.87 -9.29 -6.51
CA GLY A 119 -15.22 -10.07 -7.56
C GLY A 119 -15.30 -9.40 -8.92
N ASN A 120 -14.44 -9.85 -9.84
CA ASN A 120 -14.52 -9.46 -11.25
C ASN A 120 -13.99 -10.58 -12.15
N ILE A 121 -14.56 -10.73 -13.34
CA ILE A 121 -14.14 -11.75 -14.31
C ILE A 121 -12.69 -11.47 -14.72
N GLY A 122 -11.86 -12.54 -14.77
CA GLY A 122 -10.45 -12.42 -15.12
C GLY A 122 -9.53 -11.88 -14.04
N GLN A 123 -10.05 -11.53 -12.87
CA GLN A 123 -9.33 -10.90 -11.76
C GLN A 123 -9.31 -11.75 -10.48
N ALA A 124 -9.25 -13.07 -10.61
CA ALA A 124 -9.26 -13.94 -9.42
C ALA A 124 -8.12 -13.63 -8.44
N ASN A 125 -6.90 -13.39 -8.94
CA ASN A 125 -5.73 -12.97 -8.17
C ASN A 125 -5.92 -11.57 -7.54
N TYR A 126 -6.34 -10.60 -8.34
CA TYR A 126 -6.54 -9.22 -7.90
C TYR A 126 -7.67 -9.12 -6.87
N ALA A 127 -8.82 -9.73 -7.16
CA ALA A 127 -9.95 -9.76 -6.23
C ALA A 127 -9.58 -10.42 -4.90
N ALA A 128 -8.89 -11.57 -4.94
CA ALA A 128 -8.39 -12.24 -3.74
C ALA A 128 -7.43 -11.35 -2.94
N SER A 129 -6.48 -10.67 -3.62
CA SER A 129 -5.54 -9.76 -2.96
C SER A 129 -6.25 -8.60 -2.27
N LYS A 130 -7.22 -7.97 -2.95
CA LYS A 130 -7.95 -6.80 -2.43
C LYS A 130 -8.98 -7.18 -1.35
N ALA A 131 -9.58 -8.36 -1.41
CA ALA A 131 -10.36 -8.94 -0.32
C ALA A 131 -9.48 -9.25 0.91
N GLY A 132 -8.29 -9.81 0.68
CA GLY A 132 -7.29 -10.05 1.72
C GLY A 132 -6.88 -8.76 2.45
N VAL A 133 -6.69 -7.66 1.70
CA VAL A 133 -6.41 -6.34 2.27
C VAL A 133 -7.53 -5.86 3.20
N ILE A 134 -8.80 -6.12 2.87
CA ILE A 134 -9.94 -5.79 3.76
C ILE A 134 -9.86 -6.60 5.07
N GLY A 135 -9.59 -7.89 4.97
CA GLY A 135 -9.41 -8.75 6.15
C GLY A 135 -8.23 -8.31 7.03
N LEU A 136 -7.08 -8.05 6.40
CA LEU A 136 -5.89 -7.54 7.06
C LEU A 136 -6.16 -6.21 7.77
N THR A 137 -6.87 -5.28 7.12
CA THR A 137 -7.26 -4.00 7.71
C THR A 137 -8.08 -4.17 8.97
N LYS A 138 -9.11 -5.04 8.94
CA LYS A 138 -9.99 -5.29 10.09
C LYS A 138 -9.24 -5.90 11.27
N ALA A 139 -8.32 -6.83 11.02
CA ALA A 139 -7.49 -7.43 12.05
C ALA A 139 -6.55 -6.39 12.68
N THR A 140 -5.81 -5.66 11.83
CA THR A 140 -4.89 -4.61 12.26
C THR A 140 -5.59 -3.52 13.08
N ALA A 141 -6.77 -3.07 12.64
CA ALA A 141 -7.54 -2.06 13.38
C ALA A 141 -7.85 -2.51 14.81
N LYS A 142 -8.27 -3.77 15.00
CA LYS A 142 -8.56 -4.33 16.33
C LYS A 142 -7.32 -4.43 17.21
N GLU A 143 -6.18 -4.85 16.64
CA GLU A 143 -4.93 -5.01 17.37
C GLU A 143 -4.34 -3.65 17.83
N LEU A 144 -4.47 -2.61 17.01
CA LEU A 144 -3.81 -1.33 17.25
C LEU A 144 -4.69 -0.28 17.94
N ALA A 145 -6.01 -0.49 18.01
CA ALA A 145 -6.99 0.47 18.52
C ALA A 145 -6.66 1.01 19.93
N GLN A 146 -6.23 0.13 20.85
CA GLN A 146 -5.90 0.51 22.23
C GLN A 146 -4.70 1.48 22.34
N ARG A 147 -3.98 1.65 21.27
CA ARG A 147 -2.81 2.55 21.19
C ARG A 147 -3.09 3.81 20.37
N GLY A 148 -4.36 4.09 20.07
CA GLY A 148 -4.75 5.28 19.30
C GLY A 148 -4.33 5.24 17.83
N VAL A 149 -4.06 4.06 17.27
CA VAL A 149 -3.75 3.89 15.85
C VAL A 149 -4.99 3.41 15.11
N THR A 150 -5.33 4.08 14.02
CA THR A 150 -6.45 3.71 13.16
C THR A 150 -5.96 2.93 11.93
N CYS A 151 -6.78 2.01 11.43
CA CYS A 151 -6.50 1.29 10.19
C CYS A 151 -7.80 1.16 9.39
N ASN A 152 -7.80 1.72 8.17
CA ASN A 152 -8.97 1.76 7.31
C ASN A 152 -8.62 1.28 5.90
N ALA A 153 -9.61 0.74 5.18
CA ALA A 153 -9.50 0.41 3.77
C ALA A 153 -10.45 1.27 2.93
N ILE A 154 -9.97 1.72 1.80
CA ILE A 154 -10.76 2.39 0.78
C ILE A 154 -10.93 1.40 -0.37
N ALA A 155 -12.16 1.18 -0.81
CA ALA A 155 -12.48 0.32 -1.95
C ALA A 155 -13.05 1.16 -3.11
N PRO A 156 -12.20 1.79 -3.92
CA PRO A 156 -12.64 2.59 -5.05
C PRO A 156 -13.40 1.74 -6.07
N GLY A 157 -14.35 2.38 -6.76
CA GLY A 157 -14.96 1.84 -7.96
C GLY A 157 -14.03 1.95 -9.16
N PHE A 158 -14.62 2.01 -10.36
CA PHE A 158 -13.87 2.25 -11.58
C PHE A 158 -13.47 3.73 -11.64
N ILE A 159 -12.17 3.98 -11.60
CA ILE A 159 -11.57 5.32 -11.76
C ILE A 159 -10.69 5.27 -13.00
N GLU A 160 -10.89 6.21 -13.91
CA GLU A 160 -10.09 6.32 -15.13
C GLU A 160 -8.65 6.72 -14.78
N THR A 161 -7.72 5.81 -15.05
CA THR A 161 -6.28 5.94 -14.80
C THR A 161 -5.52 5.16 -15.86
N ASP A 162 -4.22 5.32 -15.95
CA ASP A 162 -3.37 4.53 -16.86
C ASP A 162 -3.54 3.02 -16.64
N MET A 163 -3.79 2.58 -15.41
CA MET A 163 -4.05 1.16 -15.08
C MET A 163 -5.38 0.66 -15.67
N THR A 164 -6.38 1.51 -15.83
CA THR A 164 -7.71 1.17 -16.32
C THR A 164 -7.93 1.51 -17.79
N ALA A 165 -7.04 2.27 -18.40
CA ALA A 165 -7.13 2.68 -19.81
C ALA A 165 -7.00 1.52 -20.81
N VAL A 166 -6.55 0.36 -20.36
CA VAL A 166 -6.38 -0.87 -21.17
C VAL A 166 -7.53 -1.87 -20.98
N LEU A 167 -8.53 -1.53 -20.18
CA LEU A 167 -9.74 -2.32 -19.95
C LEU A 167 -10.87 -1.80 -20.83
#